data_b09529ace89d5ff97c4857c190a928fc
#
_entry.id   b09529ace89d5ff97c4857c190a928fc
#
_cell.length_a   1.000
_cell.length_b   1.000
_cell.length_c   1.000
_cell.angle_alpha   90.00
_cell.angle_beta   90.00
_cell.angle_gamma   90.00
#
_symmetry.space_group_name_H-M   'P 1'
#
loop_
_entity.id
_entity.type
_entity.pdbx_description
1 polymer ?
#
loop_
_entity_poly.entity_id
_entity_poly.type
_entity_poly.pdbx_seq_one_letter_code
_entity_poly.pdbx_strand_id
1 'polypeptide(L)'
;MEIAIQALDKVAAGAVANSVENQHVDFKVQGRSLSDTLDNLAEAAACFANAEGGYVLVGVRDDGAGPEAFVGHDLDPVKTRSRIYEITTPALMVDVFELQHAAGSVLVIRVPQGVAVHSVKSKLPTERVGESCWPMDTRRIAAIVDERSGVDWSAVGTSVAPSAADPQAIAVARRMASRAVDPSKRRLADLDELALLRRLGVVDSKGYLTNAGVLLFVGPPGGAALMSYSFRRTPAGRLSANEQLDGPLVVAVERVFDLISARLETTPVSVGKGQQLHLADLPEAAVREAIVNAAMHRDYRVQDRVTIEHAQTQLSVTSPGALVSGVTPTNILTTSSRSRNPQLAQALRMLDLAETAGSGVDRMYAEMTRLGHQPPVFLATTHSVQVSLVGGAPNTNMASFVATLPSHEADDADTMLVLLHLLTKRTLSASEMQPIMQKASSAEAQSVLARLARDDVGILEPTRETASNREPNYRLRERPLVLLGPAVVYKRRTLEQTDRKVIDLVRETSTINARMLKIMFDLDNRQVSRVLADLIARGVLIKTSSASRGPGVTYGAGPAFPRRRGATT
;
A
#
# COMPACT_ATOMS: atom_id res chain seq x y z
N MET A 1 1.73 19.55 15.40
CA MET A 1 2.80 19.87 16.38
C MET A 1 3.56 18.61 16.78
N GLU A 2 2.91 17.56 17.10
CA GLU A 2 3.53 16.28 17.52
C GLU A 2 4.54 15.76 16.48
N ILE A 3 4.20 15.81 15.18
CA ILE A 3 5.11 15.39 14.08
C ILE A 3 6.42 16.20 14.09
N ALA A 4 6.34 17.51 14.31
CA ALA A 4 7.53 18.37 14.37
C ALA A 4 8.42 18.03 15.58
N ILE A 5 7.82 17.84 16.74
CA ILE A 5 8.54 17.45 17.97
C ILE A 5 9.20 16.08 17.80
N GLN A 6 8.47 15.08 17.29
CA GLN A 6 9.04 13.75 17.02
C GLN A 6 10.21 13.79 16.03
N ALA A 7 10.13 14.68 15.01
CA ALA A 7 11.24 14.84 14.07
C ALA A 7 12.47 15.44 14.75
N LEU A 8 12.30 16.48 15.59
CA LEU A 8 13.39 17.08 16.38
C LEU A 8 13.99 16.07 17.37
N ASP A 9 13.16 15.28 18.05
CA ASP A 9 13.61 14.24 18.98
C ASP A 9 14.46 13.17 18.28
N LYS A 10 14.07 12.76 17.07
CA LYS A 10 14.86 11.81 16.27
C LYS A 10 16.23 12.37 15.89
N VAL A 11 16.29 13.64 15.47
CA VAL A 11 17.56 14.30 15.15
C VAL A 11 18.41 14.44 16.40
N ALA A 12 17.86 14.88 17.52
CA ALA A 12 18.56 15.00 18.80
C ALA A 12 19.10 13.63 19.30
N ALA A 13 18.40 12.54 19.00
CA ALA A 13 18.81 11.17 19.31
C ALA A 13 19.89 10.63 18.38
N GLY A 14 20.32 11.39 17.35
CA GLY A 14 21.44 11.02 16.47
C GLY A 14 21.06 10.65 15.03
N ALA A 15 19.79 10.77 14.63
CA ALA A 15 19.43 10.65 13.22
C ALA A 15 19.89 11.89 12.44
N VAL A 16 20.31 11.70 11.17
CA VAL A 16 20.63 12.81 10.27
C VAL A 16 19.34 13.52 9.90
N ALA A 17 19.28 14.86 10.02
CA ALA A 17 18.05 15.64 9.84
C ALA A 17 17.41 15.41 8.46
N ASN A 18 18.20 15.42 7.38
CA ASN A 18 17.72 15.10 6.02
C ASN A 18 17.03 13.73 5.94
N SER A 19 17.51 12.70 6.66
CA SER A 19 16.88 11.37 6.68
C SER A 19 15.54 11.34 7.45
N VAL A 20 15.21 12.39 8.17
CA VAL A 20 13.95 12.58 8.92
C VAL A 20 12.94 13.44 8.15
N GLU A 21 13.43 14.19 7.13
CA GLU A 21 12.54 14.97 6.25
C GLU A 21 11.54 14.06 5.54
N ASN A 22 10.36 14.60 5.29
CA ASN A 22 9.27 13.88 4.66
C ASN A 22 8.23 14.85 4.06
N GLN A 23 7.06 14.33 3.69
CA GLN A 23 5.95 15.10 3.16
C GLN A 23 5.51 16.26 4.07
N HIS A 24 5.74 16.19 5.38
CA HIS A 24 5.22 17.11 6.38
C HIS A 24 6.29 17.89 7.16
N VAL A 25 7.56 17.56 7.01
CA VAL A 25 8.66 18.19 7.77
C VAL A 25 9.84 18.48 6.85
N ASP A 26 10.38 19.69 7.01
CA ASP A 26 11.58 20.15 6.31
C ASP A 26 12.48 20.94 7.28
N PHE A 27 13.80 20.71 7.24
CA PHE A 27 14.76 21.42 8.07
C PHE A 27 15.46 22.51 7.27
N LYS A 28 15.67 23.65 7.88
CA LYS A 28 16.37 24.78 7.27
C LYS A 28 17.30 25.45 8.26
N VAL A 29 18.33 26.08 7.73
CA VAL A 29 19.23 26.93 8.50
C VAL A 29 19.08 28.38 8.04
N GLN A 30 19.36 29.30 8.94
CA GLN A 30 19.50 30.69 8.58
C GLN A 30 20.79 30.91 7.78
N GLY A 31 20.64 31.44 6.55
CA GLY A 31 21.78 31.82 5.71
C GLY A 31 22.41 33.15 6.14
N ARG A 32 23.47 33.53 5.47
CA ARG A 32 24.17 34.83 5.75
C ARG A 32 23.33 36.04 5.40
N SER A 33 22.49 35.96 4.38
CA SER A 33 21.55 37.02 3.98
C SER A 33 20.20 36.74 4.61
N LEU A 34 19.71 37.70 5.39
CA LEU A 34 18.39 37.62 6.01
C LEU A 34 17.27 37.62 4.94
N SER A 35 17.43 38.47 3.90
CA SER A 35 16.45 38.56 2.80
C SER A 35 16.33 37.20 2.08
N ASP A 36 17.46 36.59 1.69
CA ASP A 36 17.46 35.34 0.96
C ASP A 36 16.92 34.17 1.82
N THR A 37 17.22 34.21 3.13
CA THR A 37 16.67 33.25 4.08
C THR A 37 15.15 33.34 4.12
N LEU A 38 14.60 34.54 4.29
CA LEU A 38 13.15 34.77 4.35
C LEU A 38 12.46 34.42 3.04
N ASP A 39 13.09 34.69 1.90
CA ASP A 39 12.56 34.30 0.58
C ASP A 39 12.56 32.79 0.39
N ASN A 40 13.61 32.09 0.80
CA ASN A 40 13.65 30.61 0.78
C ASN A 40 12.61 29.97 1.72
N LEU A 41 12.37 30.57 2.88
CA LEU A 41 11.32 30.11 3.79
C LEU A 41 9.92 30.32 3.21
N ALA A 42 9.70 31.40 2.46
CA ALA A 42 8.44 31.61 1.76
C ALA A 42 8.23 30.64 0.60
N GLU A 43 9.30 30.25 -0.10
CA GLU A 43 9.25 29.19 -1.12
C GLU A 43 8.89 27.84 -0.50
N ALA A 44 9.56 27.46 0.59
CA ALA A 44 9.24 26.25 1.31
C ALA A 44 7.79 26.27 1.81
N ALA A 45 7.34 27.39 2.39
CA ALA A 45 5.95 27.52 2.83
C ALA A 45 4.94 27.40 1.67
N ALA A 46 5.19 28.05 0.53
CA ALA A 46 4.33 27.91 -0.65
C ALA A 46 4.29 26.47 -1.17
N CYS A 47 5.43 25.79 -1.19
CA CYS A 47 5.55 24.38 -1.58
C CYS A 47 4.70 23.46 -0.67
N PHE A 48 4.79 23.64 0.65
CA PHE A 48 3.97 22.89 1.61
C PHE A 48 2.47 23.22 1.48
N ALA A 49 2.13 24.50 1.32
CA ALA A 49 0.74 24.92 1.14
C ALA A 49 0.11 24.32 -0.13
N ASN A 50 0.90 24.14 -1.17
CA ASN A 50 0.44 23.50 -2.41
C ASN A 50 0.25 21.98 -2.27
N ALA A 51 0.88 21.35 -1.28
CA ALA A 51 0.67 19.97 -0.91
C ALA A 51 -0.35 19.84 0.24
N GLU A 52 0.02 19.24 1.34
CA GLU A 52 -0.85 18.94 2.49
C GLU A 52 -0.65 19.90 3.66
N GLY A 53 0.21 20.88 3.49
CA GLY A 53 0.74 21.65 4.61
C GLY A 53 1.86 20.90 5.32
N GLY A 54 2.32 21.42 6.45
CA GLY A 54 3.40 20.82 7.22
C GLY A 54 4.16 21.80 8.08
N TYR A 55 5.41 21.47 8.37
CA TYR A 55 6.28 22.24 9.26
C TYR A 55 7.63 22.48 8.61
N VAL A 56 8.05 23.74 8.55
CA VAL A 56 9.44 24.11 8.26
C VAL A 56 10.11 24.47 9.57
N LEU A 57 11.17 23.73 9.91
CA LEU A 57 11.89 23.81 11.17
C LEU A 57 13.23 24.49 10.93
N VAL A 58 13.39 25.73 11.43
CA VAL A 58 14.57 26.55 11.16
C VAL A 58 15.50 26.59 12.38
N GLY A 59 16.78 26.41 12.15
CA GLY A 59 17.80 26.34 13.19
C GLY A 59 18.39 24.95 13.39
N VAL A 60 18.06 24.00 12.51
CA VAL A 60 18.62 22.66 12.49
C VAL A 60 19.26 22.39 11.14
N ARG A 61 20.54 21.95 11.13
CA ARG A 61 21.25 21.61 9.90
C ARG A 61 20.71 20.31 9.31
N ASP A 62 20.40 20.33 8.04
CA ASP A 62 19.91 19.19 7.27
C ASP A 62 20.91 18.04 7.15
N ASP A 63 22.19 18.33 7.09
CA ASP A 63 23.31 17.35 7.11
C ASP A 63 23.77 16.96 8.52
N GLY A 64 23.17 17.56 9.57
CA GLY A 64 23.55 17.38 10.98
C GLY A 64 22.81 16.23 11.66
N ALA A 65 23.43 15.68 12.72
CA ALA A 65 22.87 14.66 13.59
C ALA A 65 23.18 14.96 15.06
N GLY A 66 22.32 14.54 15.97
CA GLY A 66 22.48 14.79 17.40
C GLY A 66 22.28 16.27 17.79
N PRO A 67 22.59 16.64 19.06
CA PRO A 67 22.43 18.01 19.54
C PRO A 67 23.24 19.05 18.76
N GLU A 68 24.34 18.67 18.13
CA GLU A 68 25.18 19.55 17.32
C GLU A 68 24.53 20.00 16.00
N ALA A 69 23.45 19.35 15.59
CA ALA A 69 22.66 19.76 14.44
C ALA A 69 21.87 21.05 14.73
N PHE A 70 21.58 21.34 16.01
CA PHE A 70 20.79 22.49 16.45
C PHE A 70 21.68 23.73 16.54
N VAL A 71 21.76 24.46 15.44
CA VAL A 71 22.62 25.66 15.32
C VAL A 71 21.89 26.95 15.72
N GLY A 72 20.57 26.90 15.94
CA GLY A 72 19.75 28.05 16.30
C GLY A 72 19.50 29.03 15.16
N HIS A 73 18.87 30.17 15.47
CA HIS A 73 18.53 31.25 14.52
C HIS A 73 18.36 32.59 15.24
N ASP A 74 18.42 33.69 14.46
CA ASP A 74 18.15 35.06 14.92
C ASP A 74 16.91 35.66 14.23
N LEU A 75 16.02 34.83 13.69
CA LEU A 75 14.83 35.23 12.95
C LEU A 75 13.73 35.70 13.91
N ASP A 76 13.11 36.82 13.58
CA ASP A 76 11.91 37.31 14.28
C ASP A 76 10.66 36.64 13.72
N PRO A 77 9.85 35.96 14.54
CA PRO A 77 8.64 35.22 14.08
C PRO A 77 7.64 36.15 13.36
N VAL A 78 7.47 37.41 13.81
CA VAL A 78 6.51 38.34 13.22
C VAL A 78 6.98 38.78 11.84
N LYS A 79 8.27 39.15 11.72
CA LYS A 79 8.86 39.53 10.43
C LYS A 79 8.85 38.36 9.43
N THR A 80 9.17 37.17 9.88
CA THR A 80 9.13 35.95 9.04
C THR A 80 7.73 35.71 8.50
N ARG A 81 6.70 35.74 9.36
CA ARG A 81 5.31 35.60 8.93
C ARG A 81 4.89 36.68 7.95
N SER A 82 5.21 37.96 8.23
CA SER A 82 4.87 39.07 7.36
C SER A 82 5.52 38.93 5.99
N ARG A 83 6.79 38.53 5.94
CA ARG A 83 7.51 38.34 4.67
C ARG A 83 6.89 37.24 3.82
N ILE A 84 6.55 36.09 4.43
CA ILE A 84 5.87 34.99 3.73
C ILE A 84 4.55 35.49 3.13
N TYR A 85 3.75 36.24 3.89
CA TYR A 85 2.50 36.80 3.42
C TYR A 85 2.67 37.76 2.24
N GLU A 86 3.66 38.66 2.30
CA GLU A 86 3.89 39.71 1.31
C GLU A 86 4.37 39.21 -0.05
N ILE A 87 5.21 38.17 -0.06
CA ILE A 87 5.84 37.73 -1.31
C ILE A 87 5.15 36.53 -1.95
N THR A 88 4.23 35.86 -1.25
CA THR A 88 3.44 34.80 -1.83
C THR A 88 2.22 35.31 -2.61
N THR A 89 1.83 34.64 -3.65
CA THR A 89 0.68 34.96 -4.49
C THR A 89 -0.14 33.69 -4.81
N PRO A 90 -1.42 33.61 -4.39
CA PRO A 90 -2.08 34.46 -3.40
C PRO A 90 -1.34 34.49 -2.07
N ALA A 91 -1.60 35.54 -1.26
CA ALA A 91 -0.96 35.69 0.04
C ALA A 91 -1.23 34.46 0.93
N LEU A 92 -0.16 33.91 1.54
CA LEU A 92 -0.23 32.71 2.37
C LEU A 92 -0.14 33.07 3.85
N MET A 93 -1.14 32.69 4.62
CA MET A 93 -1.13 32.81 6.08
C MET A 93 -0.49 31.57 6.70
N VAL A 94 0.52 31.76 7.51
CA VAL A 94 1.22 30.70 8.26
C VAL A 94 1.31 31.10 9.75
N ASP A 95 1.45 30.09 10.61
CA ASP A 95 1.78 30.33 12.02
C ASP A 95 3.29 30.19 12.20
N VAL A 96 3.91 31.22 12.75
CA VAL A 96 5.35 31.25 13.03
C VAL A 96 5.55 31.52 14.52
N PHE A 97 6.29 30.62 15.18
CA PHE A 97 6.57 30.74 16.62
C PHE A 97 7.88 30.03 16.96
N GLU A 98 8.43 30.38 18.09
CA GLU A 98 9.64 29.78 18.63
C GLU A 98 9.33 28.58 19.51
N LEU A 99 10.04 27.49 19.29
CA LEU A 99 9.96 26.26 20.08
C LEU A 99 11.29 26.03 20.82
N GLN A 100 11.22 26.02 22.15
CA GLN A 100 12.36 25.64 22.97
C GLN A 100 12.43 24.11 23.07
N HIS A 101 13.33 23.52 22.30
CA HIS A 101 13.63 22.09 22.39
C HIS A 101 14.81 21.86 23.32
N ALA A 102 14.91 20.66 23.92
CA ALA A 102 16.00 20.32 24.85
C ALA A 102 17.41 20.45 24.19
N ALA A 103 17.51 20.28 22.89
CA ALA A 103 18.76 20.39 22.12
C ALA A 103 19.03 21.81 21.61
N GLY A 104 18.06 22.73 21.60
CA GLY A 104 18.23 24.12 21.13
C GLY A 104 16.93 24.79 20.74
N SER A 105 16.99 26.11 20.49
CA SER A 105 15.84 26.88 20.01
C SER A 105 15.63 26.68 18.51
N VAL A 106 14.37 26.49 18.10
CA VAL A 106 13.96 26.22 16.72
C VAL A 106 12.79 27.14 16.35
N LEU A 107 12.88 27.88 15.24
CA LEU A 107 11.73 28.57 14.68
C LEU A 107 10.86 27.58 13.91
N VAL A 108 9.62 27.47 14.32
CA VAL A 108 8.63 26.59 13.68
C VAL A 108 7.72 27.41 12.80
N ILE A 109 7.66 27.08 11.51
CA ILE A 109 6.69 27.62 10.57
C ILE A 109 5.68 26.52 10.30
N ARG A 110 4.48 26.64 10.87
CA ARG A 110 3.36 25.74 10.57
C ARG A 110 2.61 26.26 9.36
N VAL A 111 2.62 25.49 8.31
CA VAL A 111 1.99 25.81 7.04
C VAL A 111 0.70 25.00 6.91
N PRO A 112 -0.48 25.62 6.80
CA PRO A 112 -1.71 24.92 6.49
C PRO A 112 -1.72 24.50 5.01
N GLN A 113 -2.54 23.51 4.67
CA GLN A 113 -2.89 23.28 3.27
C GLN A 113 -3.57 24.54 2.70
N GLY A 114 -3.06 25.05 1.59
CA GLY A 114 -3.61 26.22 0.94
C GLY A 114 -4.97 25.95 0.31
N VAL A 115 -5.83 26.95 0.27
CA VAL A 115 -7.13 26.89 -0.46
C VAL A 115 -6.96 27.18 -1.96
N ALA A 116 -5.81 27.71 -2.36
CA ALA A 116 -5.44 28.00 -3.75
C ALA A 116 -4.01 27.49 -4.00
N VAL A 117 -3.56 27.58 -5.24
CA VAL A 117 -2.17 27.32 -5.59
C VAL A 117 -1.36 28.60 -5.29
N HIS A 118 -0.38 28.49 -4.41
CA HIS A 118 0.51 29.57 -4.01
C HIS A 118 1.83 29.52 -4.77
N SER A 119 2.36 30.68 -5.11
CA SER A 119 3.70 30.83 -5.67
C SER A 119 4.41 32.00 -5.02
N VAL A 120 5.73 32.04 -5.05
CA VAL A 120 6.51 33.22 -4.74
C VAL A 120 6.66 34.06 -6.01
N LYS A 121 6.63 35.40 -5.88
CA LYS A 121 6.74 36.32 -7.03
C LYS A 121 7.88 35.92 -7.97
N SER A 122 7.56 35.85 -9.26
CA SER A 122 8.49 35.50 -10.36
C SER A 122 9.02 34.08 -10.38
N LYS A 123 8.48 33.13 -9.57
CA LYS A 123 8.83 31.72 -9.58
C LYS A 123 7.62 30.86 -9.94
N LEU A 124 7.90 29.71 -10.57
CA LEU A 124 6.87 28.71 -10.83
C LEU A 124 6.38 28.12 -9.49
N PRO A 125 5.08 27.83 -9.36
CA PRO A 125 4.58 27.15 -8.18
C PRO A 125 5.21 25.75 -8.08
N THR A 126 5.53 25.35 -6.86
CA THR A 126 6.09 24.04 -6.52
C THR A 126 5.16 23.30 -5.59
N GLU A 127 5.23 21.97 -5.59
CA GLU A 127 4.49 21.08 -4.68
C GLU A 127 5.46 20.18 -3.94
N ARG A 128 5.22 19.93 -2.66
CA ARG A 128 5.99 18.98 -1.85
C ARG A 128 5.64 17.54 -2.26
N VAL A 129 6.65 16.78 -2.68
CA VAL A 129 6.54 15.35 -3.01
C VAL A 129 7.63 14.62 -2.26
N GLY A 130 7.24 13.93 -1.21
CA GLY A 130 8.19 13.34 -0.27
C GLY A 130 9.02 14.40 0.45
N GLU A 131 10.34 14.35 0.31
CA GLU A 131 11.30 15.28 0.91
C GLU A 131 11.65 16.49 0.02
N SER A 132 11.12 16.56 -1.21
CA SER A 132 11.53 17.55 -2.21
C SER A 132 10.37 18.41 -2.71
N CYS A 133 10.68 19.64 -3.12
CA CYS A 133 9.76 20.55 -3.79
C CYS A 133 9.94 20.49 -5.31
N TRP A 134 8.91 20.05 -6.03
CA TRP A 134 8.93 19.90 -7.49
C TRP A 134 8.11 20.98 -8.18
N PRO A 135 8.60 21.57 -9.29
CA PRO A 135 7.80 22.50 -10.09
C PRO A 135 6.53 21.83 -10.63
N MET A 136 5.42 22.55 -10.55
CA MET A 136 4.15 22.08 -11.10
C MET A 136 3.97 22.53 -12.55
N ASP A 137 3.51 21.64 -13.41
CA ASP A 137 3.01 22.01 -14.73
C ASP A 137 1.58 22.58 -14.66
N THR A 138 1.12 23.15 -15.75
CA THR A 138 -0.21 23.78 -15.85
C THR A 138 -1.35 22.80 -15.59
N ARG A 139 -1.17 21.51 -15.92
CA ARG A 139 -2.18 20.46 -15.68
C ARG A 139 -2.29 20.18 -14.19
N ARG A 140 -1.15 20.07 -13.48
CA ARG A 140 -1.15 19.84 -12.04
C ARG A 140 -1.75 21.02 -11.30
N ILE A 141 -1.43 22.25 -11.70
CA ILE A 141 -2.04 23.47 -11.16
C ILE A 141 -3.56 23.43 -11.31
N ALA A 142 -4.06 23.15 -12.50
CA ALA A 142 -5.50 23.04 -12.77
C ALA A 142 -6.15 21.95 -11.90
N ALA A 143 -5.50 20.78 -11.77
CA ALA A 143 -6.01 19.69 -10.94
C ALA A 143 -6.15 20.10 -9.46
N ILE A 144 -5.13 20.76 -8.89
CA ILE A 144 -5.17 21.25 -7.50
C ILE A 144 -6.26 22.30 -7.32
N VAL A 145 -6.38 23.25 -8.26
CA VAL A 145 -7.43 24.28 -8.22
C VAL A 145 -8.81 23.64 -8.18
N ASP A 146 -9.06 22.66 -9.02
CA ASP A 146 -10.36 21.97 -9.06
C ASP A 146 -10.60 21.11 -7.80
N GLU A 147 -9.58 20.37 -7.34
CA GLU A 147 -9.67 19.58 -6.10
C GLU A 147 -10.02 20.47 -4.88
N ARG A 148 -9.50 21.70 -4.84
CA ARG A 148 -9.70 22.63 -3.72
C ARG A 148 -10.91 23.55 -3.88
N SER A 149 -11.35 23.79 -5.11
CA SER A 149 -12.58 24.56 -5.38
C SER A 149 -13.86 23.84 -4.97
N GLY A 150 -13.76 22.52 -4.69
CA GLY A 150 -14.92 21.69 -4.39
C GLY A 150 -15.85 21.46 -5.60
N VAL A 151 -15.41 21.81 -6.81
CA VAL A 151 -16.17 21.58 -8.03
C VAL A 151 -16.03 20.11 -8.44
N ASP A 152 -17.11 19.36 -8.30
CA ASP A 152 -17.21 18.02 -8.85
C ASP A 152 -17.47 18.11 -10.37
N TRP A 153 -16.42 17.86 -11.17
CA TRP A 153 -16.56 17.81 -12.62
C TRP A 153 -17.63 16.82 -13.08
N SER A 154 -17.76 15.69 -12.40
CA SER A 154 -18.73 14.65 -12.76
C SER A 154 -20.19 15.07 -12.54
N ALA A 155 -20.42 16.04 -11.65
CA ALA A 155 -21.76 16.59 -11.36
C ALA A 155 -22.16 17.74 -12.30
N VAL A 156 -21.24 18.26 -13.10
CA VAL A 156 -21.53 19.37 -14.04
C VAL A 156 -22.56 18.91 -15.05
N GLY A 157 -23.68 19.66 -15.19
CA GLY A 157 -24.74 19.42 -16.16
C GLY A 157 -24.26 19.64 -17.59
N THR A 158 -24.77 18.85 -18.51
CA THR A 158 -24.49 18.96 -19.95
C THR A 158 -25.73 19.45 -20.71
N SER A 159 -25.69 19.42 -22.06
CA SER A 159 -26.86 19.63 -22.91
C SER A 159 -27.46 18.32 -23.45
N VAL A 160 -26.99 17.16 -22.94
CA VAL A 160 -27.39 15.83 -23.44
C VAL A 160 -28.68 15.40 -22.73
N ALA A 161 -29.71 15.10 -23.51
CA ALA A 161 -30.98 14.62 -22.96
C ALA A 161 -30.83 13.17 -22.43
N PRO A 162 -31.60 12.77 -21.38
CA PRO A 162 -31.62 11.39 -20.90
C PRO A 162 -31.96 10.34 -21.99
N SER A 163 -32.75 10.68 -22.97
CA SER A 163 -33.11 9.82 -24.11
C SER A 163 -31.94 9.48 -25.04
N ALA A 164 -30.77 10.11 -24.85
CA ALA A 164 -29.54 9.75 -25.54
C ALA A 164 -28.79 8.59 -24.87
N ALA A 165 -29.28 8.09 -23.74
CA ALA A 165 -28.68 6.94 -23.06
C ALA A 165 -28.75 5.70 -23.94
N ASP A 166 -27.64 4.96 -24.01
CA ASP A 166 -27.56 3.71 -24.75
C ASP A 166 -28.44 2.63 -24.06
N PRO A 167 -29.39 2.02 -24.78
CA PRO A 167 -30.22 0.94 -24.21
C PRO A 167 -29.42 -0.22 -23.65
N GLN A 168 -28.23 -0.53 -24.21
CA GLN A 168 -27.34 -1.55 -23.68
C GLN A 168 -26.78 -1.12 -22.33
N ALA A 169 -26.38 0.14 -22.17
CA ALA A 169 -25.89 0.66 -20.90
C ALA A 169 -26.96 0.63 -19.80
N ILE A 170 -28.19 0.98 -20.14
CA ILE A 170 -29.33 0.84 -19.23
C ILE A 170 -29.57 -0.62 -18.83
N ALA A 171 -29.52 -1.54 -19.79
CA ALA A 171 -29.65 -2.98 -19.50
C ALA A 171 -28.53 -3.51 -18.60
N VAL A 172 -27.29 -3.07 -18.84
CA VAL A 172 -26.15 -3.41 -17.97
C VAL A 172 -26.35 -2.89 -16.57
N ALA A 173 -26.73 -1.62 -16.40
CA ALA A 173 -26.98 -1.01 -15.08
C ALA A 173 -28.09 -1.76 -14.31
N ARG A 174 -29.16 -2.16 -14.96
CA ARG A 174 -30.23 -2.98 -14.37
C ARG A 174 -29.72 -4.36 -13.94
N ARG A 175 -28.90 -5.03 -14.76
CA ARG A 175 -28.30 -6.32 -14.37
C ARG A 175 -27.39 -6.18 -13.15
N MET A 176 -26.59 -5.12 -13.09
CA MET A 176 -25.72 -4.85 -11.94
C MET A 176 -26.56 -4.62 -10.68
N ALA A 177 -27.56 -3.74 -10.75
CA ALA A 177 -28.47 -3.46 -9.64
C ALA A 177 -29.20 -4.73 -9.17
N SER A 178 -29.69 -5.56 -10.08
CA SER A 178 -30.45 -6.78 -9.73
C SER A 178 -29.62 -7.80 -8.93
N ARG A 179 -28.30 -7.79 -9.09
CA ARG A 179 -27.37 -8.68 -8.38
C ARG A 179 -26.93 -8.14 -7.01
N ALA A 180 -27.25 -6.89 -6.69
CA ALA A 180 -26.85 -6.26 -5.44
C ALA A 180 -27.40 -7.01 -4.22
N VAL A 181 -26.59 -7.13 -3.17
CA VAL A 181 -27.02 -7.73 -1.90
C VAL A 181 -28.06 -6.84 -1.21
N ASP A 182 -27.90 -5.53 -1.28
CA ASP A 182 -28.81 -4.54 -0.70
C ASP A 182 -30.15 -4.49 -1.47
N PRO A 183 -31.29 -4.78 -0.80
CA PRO A 183 -32.60 -4.70 -1.42
C PRO A 183 -32.94 -3.30 -1.97
N SER A 184 -32.39 -2.24 -1.40
CA SER A 184 -32.64 -0.87 -1.88
C SER A 184 -32.00 -0.63 -3.24
N LYS A 185 -30.83 -1.21 -3.49
CA LYS A 185 -30.14 -1.18 -4.78
C LYS A 185 -30.83 -2.07 -5.80
N ARG A 186 -31.31 -3.26 -5.41
CA ARG A 186 -32.07 -4.16 -6.32
C ARG A 186 -33.30 -3.51 -6.94
N ARG A 187 -34.00 -2.67 -6.18
CA ARG A 187 -35.18 -1.94 -6.69
C ARG A 187 -34.88 -0.99 -7.84
N LEU A 188 -33.60 -0.62 -8.05
CA LEU A 188 -33.20 0.18 -9.21
C LEU A 188 -33.45 -0.54 -10.55
N ALA A 189 -33.39 -1.88 -10.55
CA ALA A 189 -33.62 -2.67 -11.75
C ALA A 189 -35.05 -2.57 -12.30
N ASP A 190 -36.01 -2.26 -11.41
CA ASP A 190 -37.47 -2.20 -11.73
C ASP A 190 -37.93 -0.80 -12.17
N LEU A 191 -37.09 0.21 -12.04
CA LEU A 191 -37.39 1.60 -12.40
C LEU A 191 -37.46 1.76 -13.92
N ASP A 192 -38.30 2.69 -14.39
CA ASP A 192 -38.20 3.19 -15.77
C ASP A 192 -36.82 3.88 -15.98
N GLU A 193 -36.47 4.12 -17.24
CA GLU A 193 -35.15 4.64 -17.59
C GLU A 193 -34.86 6.00 -16.95
N LEU A 194 -35.82 6.94 -17.04
CA LEU A 194 -35.63 8.28 -16.48
C LEU A 194 -35.57 8.26 -14.96
N ALA A 195 -36.41 7.43 -14.31
CA ALA A 195 -36.40 7.26 -12.87
C ALA A 195 -35.07 6.62 -12.39
N LEU A 196 -34.56 5.63 -13.13
CA LEU A 196 -33.23 5.03 -12.85
C LEU A 196 -32.14 6.11 -12.91
N LEU A 197 -32.05 6.86 -14.02
CA LEU A 197 -31.01 7.90 -14.19
C LEU A 197 -31.12 8.99 -13.11
N ARG A 198 -32.33 9.42 -12.76
CA ARG A 198 -32.57 10.38 -11.65
C ARG A 198 -32.14 9.79 -10.31
N ARG A 199 -32.46 8.53 -10.06
CA ARG A 199 -32.12 7.87 -8.79
C ARG A 199 -30.62 7.69 -8.63
N LEU A 200 -29.89 7.44 -9.72
CA LEU A 200 -28.45 7.43 -9.75
C LEU A 200 -27.82 8.82 -9.57
N GLY A 201 -28.62 9.89 -9.61
CA GLY A 201 -28.19 11.27 -9.47
C GLY A 201 -27.47 11.83 -10.70
N VAL A 202 -27.64 11.21 -11.86
CA VAL A 202 -26.92 11.59 -13.10
C VAL A 202 -27.74 12.47 -14.02
N VAL A 203 -28.86 13.02 -13.55
CA VAL A 203 -29.68 14.02 -14.23
C VAL A 203 -29.69 15.29 -13.38
N ASP A 204 -29.38 16.43 -14.01
CA ASP A 204 -29.33 17.74 -13.35
C ASP A 204 -30.73 18.33 -13.08
N SER A 205 -30.80 19.48 -12.42
CA SER A 205 -32.05 20.18 -12.11
C SER A 205 -32.79 20.71 -13.34
N LYS A 206 -32.13 20.80 -14.48
CA LYS A 206 -32.70 21.23 -15.76
C LYS A 206 -33.25 20.04 -16.57
N GLY A 207 -33.02 18.80 -16.13
CA GLY A 207 -33.44 17.58 -16.79
C GLY A 207 -32.46 17.01 -17.80
N TYR A 208 -31.23 17.50 -17.87
CA TYR A 208 -30.16 16.99 -18.71
C TYR A 208 -29.22 16.06 -17.95
N LEU A 209 -28.50 15.21 -18.68
CA LEU A 209 -27.47 14.36 -18.08
C LEU A 209 -26.30 15.21 -17.56
N THR A 210 -25.75 14.81 -16.42
CA THR A 210 -24.48 15.32 -15.93
C THR A 210 -23.32 14.67 -16.69
N ASN A 211 -22.08 15.14 -16.52
CA ASN A 211 -20.91 14.47 -17.09
C ASN A 211 -20.82 13.00 -16.66
N ALA A 212 -21.16 12.67 -15.39
CA ALA A 212 -21.26 11.28 -14.93
C ALA A 212 -22.31 10.50 -15.72
N GLY A 213 -23.47 11.10 -16.00
CA GLY A 213 -24.52 10.48 -16.80
C GLY A 213 -24.09 10.19 -18.24
N VAL A 214 -23.45 11.17 -18.85
CA VAL A 214 -22.91 11.00 -20.21
C VAL A 214 -21.84 9.89 -20.24
N LEU A 215 -20.90 9.89 -19.30
CA LEU A 215 -19.88 8.84 -19.21
C LEU A 215 -20.46 7.45 -19.01
N LEU A 216 -21.41 7.31 -18.08
CA LEU A 216 -21.97 6.01 -17.72
C LEU A 216 -22.87 5.44 -18.82
N PHE A 217 -23.67 6.28 -19.49
CA PHE A 217 -24.79 5.82 -20.29
C PHE A 217 -24.76 6.24 -21.78
N VAL A 218 -23.93 7.19 -22.17
CA VAL A 218 -23.82 7.64 -23.59
C VAL A 218 -22.46 7.30 -24.16
N GLY A 219 -21.43 7.49 -23.36
CA GLY A 219 -20.04 7.37 -23.77
C GLY A 219 -19.39 8.72 -24.10
N PRO A 220 -18.08 8.73 -24.32
CA PRO A 220 -17.33 9.96 -24.56
C PRO A 220 -17.64 10.56 -25.91
N PRO A 221 -17.63 11.90 -26.01
CA PRO A 221 -17.77 12.58 -27.30
C PRO A 221 -16.70 12.11 -28.30
N GLY A 222 -17.11 11.90 -29.55
CA GLY A 222 -16.19 11.51 -30.63
C GLY A 222 -15.71 10.06 -30.59
N GLY A 223 -16.30 9.20 -29.74
CA GLY A 223 -15.99 7.76 -29.69
C GLY A 223 -14.59 7.44 -29.16
N ALA A 224 -14.02 8.32 -28.35
CA ALA A 224 -12.71 8.04 -27.72
C ALA A 224 -12.83 6.88 -26.72
N ALA A 225 -11.88 5.92 -26.75
CA ALA A 225 -11.90 4.81 -25.82
C ALA A 225 -11.69 5.28 -24.36
N LEU A 226 -12.59 4.89 -23.45
CA LEU A 226 -12.47 5.15 -22.02
C LEU A 226 -11.50 4.19 -21.34
N MET A 227 -11.46 2.95 -21.83
CA MET A 227 -10.61 1.89 -21.33
C MET A 227 -9.95 1.13 -22.48
N SER A 228 -8.82 0.51 -22.20
CA SER A 228 -8.20 -0.47 -23.10
C SER A 228 -7.79 -1.70 -22.29
N TYR A 229 -8.01 -2.87 -22.87
CA TYR A 229 -7.61 -4.13 -22.29
C TYR A 229 -6.62 -4.85 -23.20
N SER A 230 -5.51 -5.30 -22.66
CA SER A 230 -4.53 -6.11 -23.34
C SER A 230 -4.21 -7.37 -22.57
N PHE A 231 -4.03 -8.49 -23.29
CA PHE A 231 -3.66 -9.77 -22.68
C PHE A 231 -2.42 -10.37 -23.30
N ARG A 232 -1.52 -10.85 -22.45
CA ARG A 232 -0.35 -11.66 -22.81
C ARG A 232 -0.32 -12.93 -21.97
N ARG A 233 0.14 -14.04 -22.53
CA ARG A 233 0.30 -15.29 -21.75
C ARG A 233 1.43 -15.21 -20.72
N THR A 234 2.44 -14.40 -20.99
CA THR A 234 3.53 -14.10 -20.07
C THR A 234 3.83 -12.61 -20.14
N PRO A 235 4.39 -11.97 -19.10
CA PRO A 235 4.65 -10.52 -19.09
C PRO A 235 5.47 -10.02 -20.30
N ALA A 236 6.44 -10.82 -20.77
CA ALA A 236 7.27 -10.52 -21.94
C ALA A 236 6.74 -11.16 -23.26
N GLY A 237 5.57 -11.82 -23.21
CA GLY A 237 5.00 -12.55 -24.34
C GLY A 237 4.37 -11.65 -25.40
N ARG A 238 4.02 -12.24 -26.54
CA ARG A 238 3.26 -11.56 -27.59
C ARG A 238 1.86 -11.23 -27.10
N LEU A 239 1.34 -10.11 -27.58
CA LEU A 239 -0.04 -9.68 -27.36
C LEU A 239 -1.00 -10.71 -27.96
N SER A 240 -1.87 -11.27 -27.13
CA SER A 240 -2.84 -12.30 -27.52
C SER A 240 -4.27 -11.76 -27.63
N ALA A 241 -4.58 -10.65 -26.95
CA ALA A 241 -5.81 -9.88 -27.11
C ALA A 241 -5.53 -8.39 -26.88
N ASN A 242 -6.25 -7.55 -27.61
CA ASN A 242 -6.21 -6.09 -27.45
C ASN A 242 -7.59 -5.54 -27.83
N GLU A 243 -8.29 -4.97 -26.86
CA GLU A 243 -9.60 -4.37 -27.07
C GLU A 243 -9.57 -2.89 -26.62
N GLN A 244 -10.16 -2.04 -27.45
CA GLN A 244 -10.43 -0.64 -27.12
C GLN A 244 -11.92 -0.54 -26.79
N LEU A 245 -12.25 0.05 -25.66
CA LEU A 245 -13.61 0.14 -25.14
C LEU A 245 -14.05 1.60 -25.19
N ASP A 246 -14.75 1.95 -26.24
CA ASP A 246 -15.14 3.31 -26.64
C ASP A 246 -16.60 3.67 -26.33
N GLY A 247 -17.35 2.73 -25.80
CA GLY A 247 -18.77 2.92 -25.42
C GLY A 247 -18.96 3.51 -24.03
N PRO A 248 -20.24 3.42 -23.52
CA PRO A 248 -20.60 3.82 -22.17
C PRO A 248 -19.76 3.11 -21.10
N LEU A 249 -19.39 3.82 -20.04
CA LEU A 249 -18.47 3.32 -19.01
C LEU A 249 -18.99 2.04 -18.34
N VAL A 250 -20.29 1.92 -18.08
CA VAL A 250 -20.85 0.71 -17.45
C VAL A 250 -20.67 -0.52 -18.35
N VAL A 251 -20.81 -0.35 -19.66
CA VAL A 251 -20.59 -1.42 -20.66
C VAL A 251 -19.11 -1.77 -20.74
N ALA A 252 -18.24 -0.75 -20.76
CA ALA A 252 -16.79 -0.96 -20.79
C ALA A 252 -16.29 -1.72 -19.55
N VAL A 253 -16.78 -1.36 -18.36
CA VAL A 253 -16.44 -2.04 -17.09
C VAL A 253 -16.92 -3.49 -17.10
N GLU A 254 -18.19 -3.76 -17.48
CA GLU A 254 -18.71 -5.13 -17.57
C GLU A 254 -17.86 -5.96 -18.55
N ARG A 255 -17.55 -5.39 -19.72
CA ARG A 255 -16.72 -6.08 -20.72
C ARG A 255 -15.32 -6.42 -20.22
N VAL A 256 -14.66 -5.52 -19.49
CA VAL A 256 -13.35 -5.78 -18.89
C VAL A 256 -13.43 -6.94 -17.89
N PHE A 257 -14.48 -6.98 -17.05
CA PHE A 257 -14.69 -8.09 -16.13
C PHE A 257 -14.84 -9.43 -16.86
N ASP A 258 -15.63 -9.46 -17.93
CA ASP A 258 -15.81 -10.68 -18.74
C ASP A 258 -14.49 -11.13 -19.36
N LEU A 259 -13.70 -10.19 -19.90
CA LEU A 259 -12.41 -10.47 -20.52
C LEU A 259 -11.38 -11.03 -19.52
N ILE A 260 -11.37 -10.54 -18.30
CA ILE A 260 -10.48 -11.02 -17.24
C ILE A 260 -10.98 -12.37 -16.73
N SER A 261 -12.26 -12.48 -16.35
CA SER A 261 -12.85 -13.71 -15.79
C SER A 261 -12.70 -14.91 -16.74
N ALA A 262 -12.82 -14.68 -18.05
CA ALA A 262 -12.59 -15.73 -19.07
C ALA A 262 -11.15 -16.25 -19.13
N ARG A 263 -10.20 -15.60 -18.43
CA ARG A 263 -8.76 -15.90 -18.45
C ARG A 263 -8.17 -16.21 -17.09
N LEU A 264 -8.96 -16.05 -16.01
CA LEU A 264 -8.53 -16.45 -14.67
C LEU A 264 -8.54 -17.97 -14.57
N GLU A 265 -7.42 -18.51 -14.11
CA GLU A 265 -7.33 -19.92 -13.72
C GLU A 265 -7.82 -20.10 -12.29
N THR A 266 -8.40 -21.24 -11.99
CA THR A 266 -8.89 -21.56 -10.64
C THR A 266 -8.26 -22.83 -10.12
N THR A 267 -7.87 -22.79 -8.84
CA THR A 267 -7.33 -23.96 -8.11
C THR A 267 -8.42 -24.51 -7.18
N PRO A 268 -8.81 -25.79 -7.32
CA PRO A 268 -9.76 -26.41 -6.41
C PRO A 268 -9.11 -26.67 -5.05
N VAL A 269 -9.74 -26.22 -3.97
CA VAL A 269 -9.29 -26.40 -2.59
C VAL A 269 -10.37 -27.11 -1.79
N SER A 270 -10.01 -28.22 -1.15
CA SER A 270 -10.92 -28.94 -0.26
C SER A 270 -10.95 -28.29 1.13
N VAL A 271 -12.10 -27.78 1.55
CA VAL A 271 -12.31 -27.13 2.86
C VAL A 271 -12.97 -28.02 3.90
N GLY A 272 -12.91 -29.32 3.73
CA GLY A 272 -13.52 -30.30 4.63
C GLY A 272 -14.98 -30.62 4.27
N LYS A 273 -15.54 -31.66 4.89
CA LYS A 273 -16.91 -32.17 4.65
C LYS A 273 -17.29 -32.36 3.17
N GLY A 274 -16.30 -32.58 2.29
CA GLY A 274 -16.54 -32.80 0.86
C GLY A 274 -16.83 -31.53 0.04
N GLN A 275 -16.72 -30.34 0.63
CA GLN A 275 -16.85 -29.08 -0.09
C GLN A 275 -15.55 -28.70 -0.77
N GLN A 276 -15.63 -28.29 -2.04
CA GLN A 276 -14.53 -27.73 -2.79
C GLN A 276 -14.80 -26.24 -3.04
N LEU A 277 -13.83 -25.40 -2.71
CA LEU A 277 -13.77 -24.00 -3.13
C LEU A 277 -12.84 -23.91 -4.35
N HIS A 278 -13.24 -23.12 -5.32
CA HIS A 278 -12.41 -22.77 -6.46
C HIS A 278 -11.80 -21.40 -6.21
N LEU A 279 -10.51 -21.36 -5.92
CA LEU A 279 -9.78 -20.11 -5.67
C LEU A 279 -9.15 -19.65 -6.99
N ALA A 280 -9.49 -18.44 -7.43
CA ALA A 280 -8.89 -17.85 -8.62
C ALA A 280 -7.45 -17.41 -8.34
N ASP A 281 -6.59 -17.45 -9.36
CA ASP A 281 -5.21 -16.98 -9.29
C ASP A 281 -5.09 -15.49 -8.91
N LEU A 282 -6.09 -14.70 -9.30
CA LEU A 282 -6.32 -13.33 -8.84
C LEU A 282 -7.71 -13.24 -8.22
N PRO A 283 -7.88 -12.74 -6.98
CA PRO A 283 -9.18 -12.60 -6.35
C PRO A 283 -10.08 -11.63 -7.15
N GLU A 284 -11.27 -12.07 -7.54
CA GLU A 284 -12.21 -11.25 -8.33
C GLU A 284 -12.54 -9.93 -7.65
N ALA A 285 -12.65 -9.93 -6.31
CA ALA A 285 -12.91 -8.71 -5.55
C ALA A 285 -11.77 -7.70 -5.66
N ALA A 286 -10.50 -8.14 -5.62
CA ALA A 286 -9.35 -7.27 -5.80
C ALA A 286 -9.26 -6.73 -7.23
N VAL A 287 -9.56 -7.57 -8.23
CA VAL A 287 -9.62 -7.17 -9.65
C VAL A 287 -10.71 -6.13 -9.87
N ARG A 288 -11.92 -6.37 -9.33
CA ARG A 288 -13.04 -5.42 -9.41
C ARG A 288 -12.64 -4.06 -8.82
N GLU A 289 -12.09 -4.07 -7.63
CA GLU A 289 -11.71 -2.85 -6.93
C GLU A 289 -10.65 -2.05 -7.71
N ALA A 290 -9.65 -2.73 -8.27
CA ALA A 290 -8.62 -2.08 -9.08
C ALA A 290 -9.22 -1.36 -10.31
N ILE A 291 -10.15 -2.00 -11.02
CA ILE A 291 -10.78 -1.45 -12.22
C ILE A 291 -11.75 -0.32 -11.89
N VAL A 292 -12.59 -0.52 -10.88
CA VAL A 292 -13.59 0.48 -10.48
C VAL A 292 -12.92 1.72 -9.91
N ASN A 293 -11.88 1.57 -9.08
CA ASN A 293 -11.11 2.70 -8.56
C ASN A 293 -10.40 3.46 -9.70
N ALA A 294 -9.85 2.76 -10.68
CA ALA A 294 -9.24 3.39 -11.84
C ALA A 294 -10.25 4.24 -12.63
N ALA A 295 -11.48 3.75 -12.82
CA ALA A 295 -12.57 4.49 -13.46
C ALA A 295 -13.05 5.66 -12.59
N MET A 296 -13.28 5.42 -11.30
CA MET A 296 -13.83 6.39 -10.35
C MET A 296 -12.90 7.58 -10.10
N HIS A 297 -11.59 7.34 -10.05
CA HIS A 297 -10.58 8.35 -9.73
C HIS A 297 -9.86 8.93 -10.95
N ARG A 298 -10.15 8.44 -12.16
CA ARG A 298 -9.58 8.97 -13.41
C ARG A 298 -9.82 10.47 -13.51
N ASP A 299 -8.82 11.20 -14.00
CA ASP A 299 -9.01 12.57 -14.46
C ASP A 299 -9.60 12.57 -15.89
N TYR A 300 -10.90 12.79 -15.99
CA TYR A 300 -11.62 12.79 -17.27
C TYR A 300 -11.35 14.00 -18.18
N ARG A 301 -10.61 14.99 -17.70
CA ARG A 301 -10.12 16.12 -18.51
C ARG A 301 -8.88 15.75 -19.30
N VAL A 302 -8.19 14.69 -18.91
CA VAL A 302 -7.05 14.14 -19.64
C VAL A 302 -7.56 13.20 -20.74
N GLN A 303 -7.10 13.43 -21.97
CA GLN A 303 -7.48 12.63 -23.15
C GLN A 303 -6.80 11.26 -23.22
N ASP A 304 -6.39 10.71 -22.10
CA ASP A 304 -5.81 9.37 -22.03
C ASP A 304 -6.83 8.41 -21.39
N ARG A 305 -6.66 7.13 -21.54
CA ARG A 305 -7.61 6.09 -21.14
C ARG A 305 -7.09 5.28 -19.95
N VAL A 306 -7.99 4.61 -19.25
CA VAL A 306 -7.60 3.57 -18.29
C VAL A 306 -7.02 2.39 -19.08
N THR A 307 -5.80 2.00 -18.76
CA THR A 307 -5.11 0.89 -19.42
C THR A 307 -5.05 -0.31 -18.51
N ILE A 308 -5.58 -1.45 -18.98
CA ILE A 308 -5.56 -2.72 -18.26
C ILE A 308 -4.65 -3.69 -19.00
N GLU A 309 -3.53 -4.03 -18.37
CA GLU A 309 -2.56 -5.01 -18.86
C GLU A 309 -2.66 -6.28 -18.03
N HIS A 310 -3.12 -7.36 -18.66
CA HIS A 310 -3.29 -8.67 -18.05
C HIS A 310 -2.26 -9.65 -18.62
N ALA A 311 -1.49 -10.27 -17.74
CA ALA A 311 -0.49 -11.28 -18.10
C ALA A 311 -0.63 -12.47 -17.16
N GLN A 312 -1.45 -13.45 -17.55
CA GLN A 312 -1.79 -14.66 -16.81
C GLN A 312 -2.09 -14.40 -15.31
N THR A 313 -1.07 -14.38 -14.48
CA THR A 313 -1.19 -14.19 -13.02
C THR A 313 -0.94 -12.74 -12.56
N GLN A 314 -0.72 -11.82 -13.47
CA GLN A 314 -0.46 -10.41 -13.17
C GLN A 314 -1.47 -9.50 -13.85
N LEU A 315 -2.04 -8.58 -13.11
CA LEU A 315 -2.91 -7.52 -13.62
C LEU A 315 -2.34 -6.16 -13.21
N SER A 316 -2.11 -5.30 -14.19
CA SER A 316 -1.75 -3.89 -13.97
C SER A 316 -2.83 -2.99 -14.52
N VAL A 317 -3.33 -2.08 -13.70
CA VAL A 317 -4.37 -1.11 -14.07
C VAL A 317 -3.79 0.28 -13.88
N THR A 318 -3.69 1.04 -14.97
CA THR A 318 -3.17 2.42 -14.96
C THR A 318 -4.29 3.39 -15.25
N SER A 319 -4.49 4.36 -14.38
CA SER A 319 -5.49 5.43 -14.51
C SER A 319 -4.82 6.78 -14.72
N PRO A 320 -5.25 7.60 -15.71
CA PRO A 320 -4.78 8.96 -15.89
C PRO A 320 -5.18 9.88 -14.73
N GLY A 321 -4.25 10.74 -14.33
CA GLY A 321 -4.36 11.67 -13.21
C GLY A 321 -3.56 11.23 -12.00
N ALA A 322 -3.02 12.19 -11.24
CA ALA A 322 -2.30 11.93 -9.99
C ALA A 322 -3.23 11.36 -8.90
N LEU A 323 -2.69 10.87 -7.80
CA LEU A 323 -3.48 10.66 -6.58
C LEU A 323 -4.11 11.99 -6.13
N VAL A 324 -5.26 11.92 -5.46
CA VAL A 324 -5.85 13.11 -4.84
C VAL A 324 -4.94 13.64 -3.75
N SER A 325 -5.00 14.96 -3.51
CA SER A 325 -4.14 15.61 -2.52
C SER A 325 -4.25 14.93 -1.15
N GLY A 326 -3.12 14.67 -0.52
CA GLY A 326 -3.02 14.00 0.77
C GLY A 326 -2.91 12.47 0.72
N VAL A 327 -3.11 11.86 -0.45
CA VAL A 327 -2.98 10.41 -0.62
C VAL A 327 -1.66 10.07 -1.30
N THR A 328 -0.94 9.14 -0.72
CA THR A 328 0.32 8.59 -1.26
C THR A 328 0.26 7.05 -1.26
N PRO A 329 1.11 6.37 -2.03
CA PRO A 329 1.20 4.92 -1.96
C PRO A 329 1.53 4.36 -0.57
N THR A 330 2.12 5.18 0.32
CA THR A 330 2.56 4.78 1.67
C THR A 330 1.55 5.10 2.77
N ASN A 331 0.45 5.81 2.45
CA ASN A 331 -0.63 6.10 3.41
C ASN A 331 -2.03 5.74 2.89
N ILE A 332 -2.11 5.10 1.73
CA ILE A 332 -3.38 4.80 1.05
C ILE A 332 -4.34 3.91 1.88
N LEU A 333 -3.80 3.09 2.79
CA LEU A 333 -4.58 2.26 3.72
C LEU A 333 -5.14 3.04 4.92
N THR A 334 -4.57 4.19 5.24
CA THR A 334 -4.92 4.93 6.46
C THR A 334 -5.55 6.28 6.20
N THR A 335 -5.54 6.73 4.94
CA THR A 335 -6.13 8.00 4.54
C THR A 335 -7.61 7.85 4.21
N SER A 336 -8.43 8.77 4.71
CA SER A 336 -9.86 8.80 4.39
C SER A 336 -10.09 8.90 2.89
N SER A 337 -11.00 8.09 2.37
CA SER A 337 -11.34 8.07 0.96
C SER A 337 -11.87 9.42 0.47
N ARG A 338 -11.25 9.95 -0.58
CA ARG A 338 -11.70 11.13 -1.30
C ARG A 338 -11.79 10.80 -2.78
N SER A 339 -12.95 11.04 -3.38
CA SER A 339 -13.12 10.81 -4.81
C SER A 339 -12.86 12.10 -5.59
N ARG A 340 -12.16 12.01 -6.73
CA ARG A 340 -12.03 13.11 -7.69
C ARG A 340 -13.36 13.41 -8.37
N ASN A 341 -14.21 12.39 -8.54
CA ASN A 341 -15.49 12.44 -9.21
C ASN A 341 -16.60 11.96 -8.26
N PRO A 342 -17.00 12.73 -7.24
CA PRO A 342 -17.94 12.32 -6.21
C PRO A 342 -19.29 11.82 -6.76
N GLN A 343 -19.86 12.52 -7.76
CA GLN A 343 -21.13 12.13 -8.38
C GLN A 343 -21.04 10.78 -9.12
N LEU A 344 -19.96 10.60 -9.90
CA LEU A 344 -19.68 9.33 -10.56
C LEU A 344 -19.49 8.21 -9.53
N ALA A 345 -18.72 8.46 -8.47
CA ALA A 345 -18.52 7.51 -7.38
C ALA A 345 -19.84 7.09 -6.71
N GLN A 346 -20.74 8.05 -6.48
CA GLN A 346 -22.07 7.77 -5.95
C GLN A 346 -22.88 6.87 -6.88
N ALA A 347 -22.90 7.16 -8.17
CA ALA A 347 -23.61 6.34 -9.15
C ALA A 347 -23.06 4.91 -9.22
N LEU A 348 -21.73 4.74 -9.21
CA LEU A 348 -21.07 3.43 -9.20
C LEU A 348 -21.37 2.63 -7.91
N ARG A 349 -21.45 3.30 -6.74
CA ARG A 349 -21.88 2.66 -5.49
C ARG A 349 -23.32 2.19 -5.53
N MET A 350 -24.21 2.99 -6.11
CA MET A 350 -25.61 2.60 -6.26
C MET A 350 -25.79 1.40 -7.21
N LEU A 351 -24.94 1.28 -8.21
CA LEU A 351 -24.89 0.12 -9.12
C LEU A 351 -24.14 -1.09 -8.51
N ASP A 352 -23.76 -1.03 -7.25
CA ASP A 352 -23.00 -2.08 -6.53
C ASP A 352 -21.65 -2.42 -7.16
N LEU A 353 -21.08 -1.48 -7.93
CA LEU A 353 -19.74 -1.59 -8.50
C LEU A 353 -18.68 -1.15 -7.51
N ALA A 354 -18.92 -0.08 -6.76
CA ALA A 354 -18.04 0.46 -5.73
C ALA A 354 -18.62 0.30 -4.33
N GLU A 355 -17.76 0.15 -3.34
CA GLU A 355 -18.18 0.04 -1.94
C GLU A 355 -18.46 1.40 -1.29
N THR A 356 -19.24 1.37 -0.21
CA THR A 356 -19.48 2.52 0.66
C THR A 356 -18.27 2.74 1.56
N ALA A 357 -17.81 3.98 1.68
CA ALA A 357 -16.91 4.44 2.74
C ALA A 357 -15.44 3.99 2.71
N GLY A 358 -14.82 3.89 1.54
CA GLY A 358 -13.34 3.89 1.50
C GLY A 358 -12.64 2.59 1.87
N SER A 359 -13.36 1.50 2.04
CA SER A 359 -12.82 0.17 2.36
C SER A 359 -12.29 -0.61 1.14
N GLY A 360 -12.38 -0.05 -0.05
CA GLY A 360 -12.05 -0.77 -1.28
C GLY A 360 -10.57 -1.14 -1.40
N VAL A 361 -9.68 -0.23 -1.02
CA VAL A 361 -8.25 -0.52 -1.00
C VAL A 361 -7.92 -1.55 0.08
N ASP A 362 -8.46 -1.42 1.28
CA ASP A 362 -8.29 -2.39 2.37
C ASP A 362 -8.73 -3.78 1.92
N ARG A 363 -9.89 -3.86 1.26
CA ARG A 363 -10.39 -5.10 0.69
C ARG A 363 -9.46 -5.68 -0.36
N MET A 364 -8.91 -4.85 -1.24
CA MET A 364 -7.94 -5.30 -2.24
C MET A 364 -6.70 -5.93 -1.58
N TYR A 365 -6.19 -5.30 -0.51
CA TYR A 365 -5.09 -5.84 0.29
C TYR A 365 -5.50 -7.15 0.98
N ALA A 366 -6.63 -7.18 1.66
CA ALA A 366 -7.12 -8.36 2.36
C ALA A 366 -7.33 -9.56 1.42
N GLU A 367 -7.97 -9.35 0.27
CA GLU A 367 -8.25 -10.42 -0.67
C GLU A 367 -6.98 -11.01 -1.31
N MET A 368 -6.02 -10.17 -1.69
CA MET A 368 -4.73 -10.64 -2.21
C MET A 368 -3.96 -11.43 -1.14
N THR A 369 -3.83 -10.88 0.05
CA THR A 369 -3.03 -11.49 1.11
C THR A 369 -3.69 -12.71 1.74
N ARG A 370 -5.03 -12.79 1.77
CA ARG A 370 -5.79 -13.97 2.19
C ARG A 370 -5.40 -15.23 1.41
N LEU A 371 -5.09 -15.10 0.13
CA LEU A 371 -4.61 -16.18 -0.72
C LEU A 371 -3.10 -16.41 -0.63
N GLY A 372 -2.40 -15.67 0.22
CA GLY A 372 -0.94 -15.72 0.35
C GLY A 372 -0.19 -15.01 -0.77
N HIS A 373 -0.88 -14.19 -1.58
CA HIS A 373 -0.26 -13.35 -2.61
C HIS A 373 0.39 -12.11 -1.99
N GLN A 374 1.25 -11.47 -2.78
CA GLN A 374 1.82 -10.17 -2.39
C GLN A 374 0.72 -9.11 -2.33
N PRO A 375 0.83 -8.14 -1.41
CA PRO A 375 -0.07 -7.00 -1.38
C PRO A 375 -0.05 -6.25 -2.72
N PRO A 376 -1.14 -5.54 -3.05
CA PRO A 376 -1.18 -4.64 -4.20
C PRO A 376 -0.04 -3.63 -4.17
N VAL A 377 0.59 -3.38 -5.32
CA VAL A 377 1.65 -2.38 -5.46
C VAL A 377 1.09 -1.16 -6.18
N PHE A 378 1.16 0.00 -5.52
CA PHE A 378 0.75 1.27 -6.10
C PHE A 378 1.98 2.06 -6.55
N LEU A 379 1.97 2.52 -7.80
CA LEU A 379 2.93 3.46 -8.35
C LEU A 379 2.16 4.72 -8.75
N ALA A 380 2.54 5.86 -8.20
CA ALA A 380 1.90 7.13 -8.48
C ALA A 380 2.91 8.13 -9.05
N THR A 381 2.49 8.83 -10.09
CA THR A 381 3.21 9.96 -10.69
C THR A 381 2.32 11.20 -10.65
N THR A 382 2.81 12.33 -11.11
CA THR A 382 1.99 13.53 -11.31
C THR A 382 0.94 13.39 -12.43
N HIS A 383 0.99 12.32 -13.23
CA HIS A 383 0.13 12.14 -14.41
C HIS A 383 -0.68 10.86 -14.40
N SER A 384 -0.32 9.88 -13.58
CA SER A 384 -1.01 8.58 -13.56
C SER A 384 -0.84 7.86 -12.22
N VAL A 385 -1.79 6.98 -11.94
CA VAL A 385 -1.74 6.01 -10.84
C VAL A 385 -1.84 4.62 -11.43
N GLN A 386 -0.90 3.76 -11.11
CA GLN A 386 -0.92 2.34 -11.48
C GLN A 386 -1.08 1.50 -10.21
N VAL A 387 -1.97 0.51 -10.27
CA VAL A 387 -2.02 -0.60 -9.30
C VAL A 387 -1.64 -1.89 -10.00
N SER A 388 -0.77 -2.66 -9.37
CA SER A 388 -0.34 -3.98 -9.86
C SER A 388 -0.72 -5.05 -8.85
N LEU A 389 -1.44 -6.07 -9.33
CA LEU A 389 -1.83 -7.26 -8.61
C LEU A 389 -1.00 -8.44 -9.15
N VAL A 390 -0.26 -9.12 -8.28
CA VAL A 390 0.53 -10.30 -8.65
C VAL A 390 -0.04 -11.49 -7.90
N GLY A 391 -0.71 -12.34 -8.63
CA GLY A 391 -1.35 -13.56 -8.14
C GLY A 391 -0.52 -14.81 -8.45
N GLY A 392 -1.20 -15.90 -8.73
CA GLY A 392 -0.67 -17.22 -9.03
C GLY A 392 -1.37 -18.30 -8.20
N ALA A 393 -0.79 -19.48 -8.12
CA ALA A 393 -1.38 -20.56 -7.34
C ALA A 393 -1.60 -20.14 -5.87
N PRO A 394 -2.84 -20.14 -5.37
CA PRO A 394 -3.16 -19.67 -4.02
C PRO A 394 -2.55 -20.58 -2.95
N ASN A 395 -2.17 -19.99 -1.83
CA ASN A 395 -1.73 -20.71 -0.66
C ASN A 395 -2.95 -21.32 0.07
N THR A 396 -3.23 -22.59 -0.23
CA THR A 396 -4.41 -23.29 0.28
C THR A 396 -4.46 -23.39 1.81
N ASN A 397 -3.29 -23.48 2.47
CA ASN A 397 -3.23 -23.54 3.95
C ASN A 397 -3.55 -22.17 4.55
N MET A 398 -3.05 -21.10 3.94
CA MET A 398 -3.38 -19.73 4.35
C MET A 398 -4.89 -19.49 4.18
N ALA A 399 -5.44 -19.77 3.00
CA ALA A 399 -6.86 -19.59 2.73
C ALA A 399 -7.74 -20.42 3.68
N SER A 400 -7.38 -21.68 3.95
CA SER A 400 -8.10 -22.53 4.88
C SER A 400 -8.02 -22.02 6.32
N PHE A 401 -6.88 -21.50 6.75
CA PHE A 401 -6.73 -20.91 8.07
C PHE A 401 -7.59 -19.64 8.22
N VAL A 402 -7.52 -18.73 7.24
CA VAL A 402 -8.30 -17.49 7.25
C VAL A 402 -9.81 -17.78 7.30
N ALA A 403 -10.28 -18.82 6.62
CA ALA A 403 -11.69 -19.25 6.69
C ALA A 403 -12.13 -19.72 8.10
N THR A 404 -11.21 -19.96 9.02
CA THR A 404 -11.53 -20.28 10.43
C THR A 404 -11.58 -19.06 11.34
N LEU A 405 -11.16 -17.90 10.87
CA LEU A 405 -11.15 -16.65 11.64
C LEU A 405 -12.57 -16.05 11.73
N PRO A 406 -12.84 -15.23 12.76
CA PRO A 406 -14.03 -14.38 12.76
C PRO A 406 -14.04 -13.48 11.52
N SER A 407 -15.21 -13.22 10.94
CA SER A 407 -15.35 -12.46 9.69
C SER A 407 -14.65 -11.10 9.73
N HIS A 408 -14.76 -10.38 10.86
CA HIS A 408 -14.13 -9.08 11.04
C HIS A 408 -12.58 -9.13 11.03
N GLU A 409 -11.97 -10.26 11.40
CA GLU A 409 -10.52 -10.46 11.29
C GLU A 409 -10.13 -11.03 9.92
N ALA A 410 -10.99 -11.87 9.33
CA ALA A 410 -10.76 -12.43 8.01
C ALA A 410 -10.81 -11.37 6.90
N ASP A 411 -11.57 -10.29 7.11
CA ASP A 411 -11.73 -9.18 6.17
C ASP A 411 -10.83 -7.96 6.51
N ASP A 412 -10.03 -8.06 7.59
CA ASP A 412 -9.16 -6.98 8.06
C ASP A 412 -7.79 -7.02 7.36
N ALA A 413 -7.45 -5.95 6.66
CA ALA A 413 -6.18 -5.86 5.91
C ALA A 413 -4.95 -5.96 6.83
N ASP A 414 -4.99 -5.35 8.01
CA ASP A 414 -3.89 -5.40 8.98
C ASP A 414 -3.63 -6.84 9.43
N THR A 415 -4.70 -7.57 9.77
CA THR A 415 -4.63 -8.99 10.13
C THR A 415 -4.00 -9.83 9.02
N MET A 416 -4.41 -9.60 7.78
CA MET A 416 -3.88 -10.32 6.63
C MET A 416 -2.40 -10.00 6.38
N LEU A 417 -1.99 -8.74 6.49
CA LEU A 417 -0.58 -8.31 6.36
C LEU A 417 0.31 -8.92 7.45
N VAL A 418 -0.16 -8.96 8.70
CA VAL A 418 0.53 -9.60 9.82
C VAL A 418 0.70 -11.10 9.56
N LEU A 419 -0.34 -11.78 9.13
CA LEU A 419 -0.28 -13.21 8.79
C LEU A 419 0.70 -13.48 7.64
N LEU A 420 0.61 -12.72 6.56
CA LEU A 420 1.52 -12.86 5.41
C LEU A 420 2.99 -12.69 5.83
N HIS A 421 3.27 -11.69 6.68
CA HIS A 421 4.61 -11.46 7.21
C HIS A 421 5.10 -12.67 8.02
N LEU A 422 4.25 -13.21 8.88
CA LEU A 422 4.56 -14.38 9.72
C LEU A 422 4.60 -15.72 8.97
N LEU A 423 4.22 -15.79 7.69
CA LEU A 423 4.55 -16.96 6.87
C LEU A 423 6.05 -17.09 6.64
N THR A 424 6.78 -15.99 6.58
CA THR A 424 8.21 -15.94 6.26
C THR A 424 9.09 -15.63 7.46
N LYS A 425 8.60 -14.85 8.41
CA LYS A 425 9.31 -14.40 9.62
C LYS A 425 8.78 -15.11 10.86
N ARG A 426 9.67 -15.44 11.79
CA ARG A 426 9.31 -16.15 13.03
C ARG A 426 8.66 -15.22 14.07
N THR A 427 9.09 -13.99 14.12
CA THR A 427 8.65 -12.96 15.05
C THR A 427 8.49 -11.65 14.31
N LEU A 428 7.72 -10.74 14.86
CA LEU A 428 7.57 -9.38 14.38
C LEU A 428 7.46 -8.40 15.56
N SER A 429 7.75 -7.13 15.28
CA SER A 429 7.59 -6.01 16.22
C SER A 429 6.65 -4.95 15.66
N ALA A 430 6.16 -4.06 16.51
CA ALA A 430 5.32 -2.94 16.09
C ALA A 430 6.07 -1.99 15.13
N SER A 431 7.34 -1.72 15.39
CA SER A 431 8.18 -0.88 14.52
C SER A 431 8.40 -1.48 13.12
N GLU A 432 8.53 -2.81 13.03
CA GLU A 432 8.65 -3.52 11.75
C GLU A 432 7.33 -3.51 10.97
N MET A 433 6.20 -3.66 11.66
CA MET A 433 4.88 -3.70 11.04
C MET A 433 4.29 -2.32 10.73
N GLN A 434 4.73 -1.26 11.39
CA GLN A 434 4.24 0.10 11.17
C GLN A 434 4.24 0.50 9.68
N PRO A 435 5.36 0.44 8.93
CA PRO A 435 5.37 0.81 7.53
C PRO A 435 4.59 -0.18 6.64
N ILE A 436 4.54 -1.47 6.99
CA ILE A 436 3.82 -2.49 6.23
C ILE A 436 2.29 -2.26 6.30
N MET A 437 1.79 -1.92 7.50
CA MET A 437 0.38 -1.57 7.73
C MET A 437 0.10 -0.08 7.48
N GLN A 438 1.10 0.69 7.05
CA GLN A 438 1.01 2.13 6.77
C GLN A 438 0.47 2.95 7.96
N LYS A 439 0.75 2.54 9.19
CA LYS A 439 0.28 3.25 10.39
C LYS A 439 1.11 4.52 10.63
N ALA A 440 0.47 5.55 11.18
CA ALA A 440 1.13 6.82 11.49
C ALA A 440 2.19 6.66 12.60
N SER A 441 2.01 5.70 13.50
CA SER A 441 2.93 5.47 14.62
C SER A 441 3.11 3.98 14.95
N SER A 442 4.24 3.65 15.60
CA SER A 442 4.49 2.32 16.17
C SER A 442 3.42 1.96 17.23
N ALA A 443 2.88 2.94 17.94
CA ALA A 443 1.82 2.71 18.93
C ALA A 443 0.51 2.23 18.30
N GLU A 444 0.15 2.74 17.13
CA GLU A 444 -1.01 2.24 16.36
C GLU A 444 -0.77 0.81 15.88
N ALA A 445 0.40 0.52 15.33
CA ALA A 445 0.78 -0.83 14.96
C ALA A 445 0.75 -1.78 16.17
N GLN A 446 1.26 -1.34 17.33
CA GLN A 446 1.20 -2.08 18.59
C GLN A 446 -0.24 -2.39 19.01
N SER A 447 -1.18 -1.46 18.81
CA SER A 447 -2.60 -1.67 19.13
C SER A 447 -3.21 -2.79 18.29
N VAL A 448 -2.86 -2.87 17.01
CA VAL A 448 -3.27 -3.99 16.12
C VAL A 448 -2.68 -5.31 16.62
N LEU A 449 -1.38 -5.36 16.90
CA LEU A 449 -0.72 -6.58 17.36
C LEU A 449 -1.28 -7.05 18.71
N ALA A 450 -1.56 -6.12 19.62
CA ALA A 450 -2.19 -6.43 20.92
C ALA A 450 -3.62 -6.99 20.73
N ARG A 451 -4.41 -6.44 19.80
CA ARG A 451 -5.74 -6.98 19.42
C ARG A 451 -5.62 -8.44 18.97
N LEU A 452 -4.70 -8.73 18.06
CA LEU A 452 -4.48 -10.08 17.53
C LEU A 452 -3.94 -11.07 18.57
N ALA A 453 -3.36 -10.56 19.66
CA ALA A 453 -2.86 -11.37 20.77
C ALA A 453 -3.92 -11.66 21.83
N ARG A 454 -5.09 -11.02 21.82
CA ARG A 454 -6.17 -11.30 22.77
C ARG A 454 -6.66 -12.75 22.64
N ASP A 455 -7.17 -13.30 23.72
CA ASP A 455 -7.60 -14.72 23.77
C ASP A 455 -8.81 -15.00 22.88
N ASP A 456 -9.70 -14.02 22.68
CA ASP A 456 -10.85 -14.13 21.80
C ASP A 456 -10.48 -14.20 20.31
N VAL A 457 -9.33 -13.61 19.90
CA VAL A 457 -8.78 -13.68 18.55
C VAL A 457 -7.74 -14.80 18.43
N GLY A 458 -6.82 -14.90 19.36
CA GLY A 458 -5.91 -16.03 19.57
C GLY A 458 -4.92 -16.30 18.44
N ILE A 459 -4.55 -15.29 17.64
CA ILE A 459 -3.59 -15.45 16.53
C ILE A 459 -2.16 -15.31 17.01
N LEU A 460 -1.87 -14.28 17.81
CA LEU A 460 -0.53 -13.95 18.27
C LEU A 460 -0.32 -14.23 19.75
N GLU A 461 0.94 -14.36 20.12
CA GLU A 461 1.40 -14.31 21.53
C GLU A 461 2.71 -13.53 21.60
N PRO A 462 2.96 -12.79 22.71
CA PRO A 462 4.24 -12.12 22.93
C PRO A 462 5.35 -13.15 23.12
N THR A 463 6.57 -12.83 22.64
CA THR A 463 7.73 -13.69 22.89
C THR A 463 8.16 -13.60 24.36
N ARG A 464 8.64 -14.70 24.94
CA ARG A 464 9.05 -14.75 26.38
C ARG A 464 10.05 -13.67 26.76
N GLU A 465 10.97 -13.37 25.85
CA GLU A 465 12.08 -12.44 26.11
C GLU A 465 11.62 -10.97 26.17
N THR A 466 10.51 -10.65 25.52
CA THR A 466 10.01 -9.27 25.39
C THR A 466 8.61 -9.07 25.98
N ALA A 467 8.00 -10.10 26.57
CA ALA A 467 6.63 -10.05 27.08
C ALA A 467 6.37 -8.95 28.14
N SER A 468 7.41 -8.57 28.90
CA SER A 468 7.35 -7.48 29.87
C SER A 468 7.65 -6.09 29.30
N ASN A 469 8.04 -5.99 28.04
CA ASN A 469 8.34 -4.72 27.40
C ASN A 469 7.04 -3.97 27.08
N ARG A 470 7.12 -2.65 27.01
CA ARG A 470 6.00 -1.81 26.57
C ARG A 470 5.55 -2.16 25.13
N GLU A 471 6.50 -2.50 24.28
CA GLU A 471 6.28 -2.98 22.92
C GLU A 471 6.94 -4.36 22.77
N PRO A 472 6.21 -5.45 23.06
CA PRO A 472 6.75 -6.79 22.93
C PRO A 472 6.85 -7.21 21.47
N ASN A 473 7.76 -8.13 21.17
CA ASN A 473 7.75 -8.87 19.91
C ASN A 473 6.68 -9.96 19.97
N TYR A 474 6.04 -10.23 18.85
CA TYR A 474 4.98 -11.22 18.73
C TYR A 474 5.39 -12.38 17.81
N ARG A 475 4.75 -13.51 18.03
CA ARG A 475 4.82 -14.70 17.16
C ARG A 475 3.45 -15.35 17.04
N LEU A 476 3.29 -16.26 16.08
CA LEU A 476 2.08 -17.08 15.98
C LEU A 476 1.93 -17.97 17.23
N ARG A 477 0.71 -18.07 17.75
CA ARG A 477 0.35 -19.08 18.74
C ARG A 477 0.46 -20.49 18.14
N GLU A 478 0.50 -21.50 18.97
CA GLU A 478 0.65 -22.89 18.56
C GLU A 478 -0.46 -23.33 17.59
N ARG A 479 -1.72 -23.05 17.87
CA ARG A 479 -2.86 -23.44 17.04
C ARG A 479 -2.81 -22.84 15.62
N PRO A 480 -2.70 -21.51 15.43
CA PRO A 480 -2.45 -20.91 14.10
C PRO A 480 -1.23 -21.50 13.40
N LEU A 481 -0.14 -21.69 14.14
CA LEU A 481 1.09 -22.24 13.58
C LEU A 481 0.93 -23.67 13.07
N VAL A 482 0.10 -24.50 13.70
CA VAL A 482 -0.23 -25.87 13.26
C VAL A 482 -1.14 -25.83 12.03
N LEU A 483 -2.18 -24.99 12.04
CA LEU A 483 -3.14 -24.87 10.95
C LEU A 483 -2.52 -24.31 9.67
N LEU A 484 -1.66 -23.29 9.77
CA LEU A 484 -0.89 -22.77 8.64
C LEU A 484 0.13 -23.79 8.11
N GLY A 485 0.62 -24.69 8.96
CA GLY A 485 1.42 -25.86 8.57
C GLY A 485 2.53 -25.56 7.56
N PRO A 486 2.46 -26.15 6.33
CA PRO A 486 3.45 -25.97 5.27
C PRO A 486 3.53 -24.56 4.69
N ALA A 487 2.52 -23.69 4.90
CA ALA A 487 2.57 -22.29 4.47
C ALA A 487 3.67 -21.51 5.18
N VAL A 488 3.99 -21.90 6.43
CA VAL A 488 5.03 -21.21 7.23
C VAL A 488 6.42 -21.68 6.80
N VAL A 489 7.12 -20.81 6.07
CA VAL A 489 8.41 -21.16 5.42
C VAL A 489 9.53 -21.43 6.43
N TYR A 490 9.59 -20.71 7.55
CA TYR A 490 10.63 -20.93 8.56
C TYR A 490 10.48 -22.27 9.31
N LYS A 491 9.28 -22.90 9.31
CA LYS A 491 9.09 -24.26 9.80
C LYS A 491 9.74 -25.32 8.91
N ARG A 492 9.95 -25.02 7.62
CA ARG A 492 10.58 -25.94 6.67
C ARG A 492 12.06 -26.19 6.94
N ARG A 493 12.67 -25.50 7.89
CA ARG A 493 13.93 -25.91 8.52
C ARG A 493 13.64 -26.98 9.58
N THR A 494 13.01 -28.08 9.20
CA THR A 494 12.94 -29.27 10.06
C THR A 494 14.37 -29.75 10.30
N LEU A 495 14.60 -30.37 11.47
CA LEU A 495 15.84 -31.08 11.79
C LEU A 495 16.34 -31.90 10.59
N GLU A 496 15.44 -32.59 9.88
CA GLU A 496 15.75 -33.34 8.65
C GLU A 496 16.36 -32.53 7.51
N GLN A 497 15.97 -31.28 7.30
CA GLN A 497 16.56 -30.45 6.23
C GLN A 497 17.91 -29.86 6.63
N THR A 498 18.07 -29.50 7.92
CA THR A 498 19.36 -29.12 8.45
C THR A 498 20.30 -30.31 8.43
N ASP A 499 19.84 -31.48 8.80
CA ASP A 499 20.56 -32.75 8.73
C ASP A 499 21.02 -33.07 7.30
N ARG A 500 20.12 -32.99 6.30
CA ARG A 500 20.48 -33.17 4.89
C ARG A 500 21.57 -32.22 4.44
N LYS A 501 21.43 -30.95 4.75
CA LYS A 501 22.44 -29.93 4.39
C LYS A 501 23.79 -30.16 5.09
N VAL A 502 23.75 -30.56 6.36
CA VAL A 502 24.98 -30.94 7.09
C VAL A 502 25.60 -32.19 6.48
N ILE A 503 24.80 -33.20 6.15
CA ILE A 503 25.26 -34.44 5.49
C ILE A 503 25.87 -34.11 4.12
N ASP A 504 25.23 -33.27 3.31
CA ASP A 504 25.73 -32.87 2.00
C ASP A 504 27.04 -32.07 2.13
N LEU A 505 27.11 -31.15 3.12
CA LEU A 505 28.34 -30.41 3.40
C LEU A 505 29.50 -31.34 3.82
N VAL A 506 29.21 -32.34 4.67
CA VAL A 506 30.23 -33.35 5.03
C VAL A 506 30.65 -34.19 3.83
N ARG A 507 29.75 -34.47 2.90
CA ARG A 507 30.10 -35.14 1.62
C ARG A 507 31.06 -34.31 0.76
N GLU A 508 30.84 -33.00 0.73
CA GLU A 508 31.66 -32.06 -0.07
C GLU A 508 33.02 -31.77 0.57
N THR A 509 33.05 -31.57 1.88
CA THR A 509 34.22 -31.08 2.61
C THR A 509 34.96 -32.15 3.41
N SER A 510 34.44 -33.39 3.47
CA SER A 510 34.89 -34.52 4.29
C SER A 510 34.80 -34.27 5.80
N THR A 511 35.06 -33.04 6.27
CA THR A 511 34.93 -32.64 7.67
C THR A 511 34.33 -31.24 7.80
N ILE A 512 33.59 -31.03 8.87
CA ILE A 512 32.97 -29.75 9.20
C ILE A 512 33.32 -29.30 10.61
N ASN A 513 33.16 -28.04 10.91
CA ASN A 513 33.22 -27.50 12.26
C ASN A 513 32.04 -26.61 12.62
N ALA A 514 31.89 -26.27 13.89
CA ALA A 514 30.76 -25.46 14.36
C ALA A 514 30.70 -24.08 13.70
N ARG A 515 31.84 -23.48 13.36
CA ARG A 515 31.93 -22.17 12.69
C ARG A 515 31.38 -22.24 11.27
N MET A 516 31.68 -23.31 10.53
CA MET A 516 31.14 -23.54 9.19
C MET A 516 29.61 -23.63 9.21
N LEU A 517 29.04 -24.40 10.16
CA LEU A 517 27.58 -24.53 10.27
C LEU A 517 26.93 -23.20 10.64
N LYS A 518 27.55 -22.42 11.52
CA LYS A 518 27.07 -21.09 11.88
C LYS A 518 26.99 -20.15 10.68
N ILE A 519 28.07 -20.09 9.89
CA ILE A 519 28.16 -19.16 8.75
C ILE A 519 27.31 -19.63 7.57
N MET A 520 27.36 -20.92 7.22
CA MET A 520 26.71 -21.42 6.02
C MET A 520 25.20 -21.63 6.17
N PHE A 521 24.72 -21.86 7.41
CA PHE A 521 23.31 -22.14 7.66
C PHE A 521 22.63 -21.08 8.54
N ASP A 522 23.33 -19.98 8.86
CA ASP A 522 22.82 -18.90 9.71
C ASP A 522 22.23 -19.41 11.03
N LEU A 523 23.00 -20.27 11.71
CA LEU A 523 22.62 -20.88 12.97
C LEU A 523 23.31 -20.18 14.15
N ASP A 524 22.61 -20.01 15.27
CA ASP A 524 23.23 -19.57 16.50
C ASP A 524 24.04 -20.69 17.18
N ASN A 525 24.86 -20.34 18.20
CA ASN A 525 25.71 -21.30 18.88
C ASN A 525 24.94 -22.44 19.56
N ARG A 526 23.73 -22.20 20.07
CA ARG A 526 22.87 -23.21 20.72
C ARG A 526 22.28 -24.16 19.68
N GLN A 527 21.84 -23.62 18.54
CA GLN A 527 21.31 -24.41 17.43
C GLN A 527 22.39 -25.32 16.83
N VAL A 528 23.57 -24.77 16.58
CA VAL A 528 24.71 -25.58 16.09
C VAL A 528 25.07 -26.70 17.06
N SER A 529 25.15 -26.40 18.36
CA SER A 529 25.45 -27.41 19.37
C SER A 529 24.39 -28.51 19.42
N ARG A 530 23.10 -28.14 19.29
CA ARG A 530 21.98 -29.10 19.28
C ARG A 530 22.03 -30.00 18.04
N VAL A 531 22.22 -29.43 16.84
CA VAL A 531 22.30 -30.18 15.57
C VAL A 531 23.48 -31.14 15.61
N LEU A 532 24.67 -30.70 16.04
CA LEU A 532 25.85 -31.56 16.14
C LEU A 532 25.65 -32.67 17.16
N ALA A 533 25.10 -32.35 18.35
CA ALA A 533 24.85 -33.34 19.39
C ALA A 533 23.86 -34.42 18.93
N ASP A 534 22.77 -34.02 18.26
CA ASP A 534 21.77 -34.94 17.72
C ASP A 534 22.33 -35.85 16.62
N LEU A 535 23.08 -35.28 15.64
CA LEU A 535 23.72 -36.06 14.58
C LEU A 535 24.79 -37.02 15.09
N ILE A 536 25.51 -36.65 16.17
CA ILE A 536 26.46 -37.53 16.85
C ILE A 536 25.72 -38.64 17.59
N ALA A 537 24.67 -38.31 18.34
CA ALA A 537 23.89 -39.31 19.08
C ALA A 537 23.25 -40.36 18.16
N ARG A 538 22.86 -39.97 16.94
CA ARG A 538 22.35 -40.89 15.91
C ARG A 538 23.44 -41.62 15.13
N GLY A 539 24.73 -41.38 15.44
CA GLY A 539 25.85 -42.00 14.76
C GLY A 539 26.08 -41.51 13.32
N VAL A 540 25.38 -40.47 12.88
CA VAL A 540 25.54 -39.87 11.55
C VAL A 540 26.87 -39.13 11.42
N LEU A 541 27.27 -38.42 12.48
CA LEU A 541 28.56 -37.76 12.58
C LEU A 541 29.42 -38.36 13.69
N ILE A 542 30.74 -38.31 13.49
CA ILE A 542 31.73 -38.59 14.55
C ILE A 542 32.69 -37.41 14.64
N LYS A 543 33.27 -37.24 15.81
CA LYS A 543 34.33 -36.29 16.03
C LYS A 543 35.64 -36.82 15.42
N THR A 544 36.26 -36.04 14.54
CA THR A 544 37.49 -36.44 13.81
C THR A 544 38.74 -35.77 14.32
N SER A 545 38.64 -34.74 15.16
CA SER A 545 39.77 -34.04 15.75
C SER A 545 40.18 -34.58 17.13
N SER A 546 41.44 -34.45 17.47
CA SER A 546 41.97 -34.72 18.80
C SER A 546 41.59 -33.66 19.84
N ALA A 547 41.20 -32.46 19.39
CA ALA A 547 40.79 -31.37 20.26
C ALA A 547 39.46 -31.69 20.96
N SER A 548 39.38 -31.50 22.27
CA SER A 548 38.17 -31.81 23.06
C SER A 548 37.17 -30.68 23.04
N ARG A 549 37.59 -29.42 22.93
CA ARG A 549 36.75 -28.21 22.94
C ARG A 549 37.36 -27.11 22.06
N GLY A 550 36.53 -26.13 21.64
CA GLY A 550 36.98 -24.94 20.94
C GLY A 550 36.90 -25.02 19.40
N PRO A 551 37.39 -24.00 18.67
CA PRO A 551 37.18 -23.85 17.22
C PRO A 551 37.91 -24.92 16.38
N GLY A 552 38.85 -25.66 16.95
CA GLY A 552 39.58 -26.75 16.29
C GLY A 552 38.85 -28.10 16.27
N VAL A 553 37.63 -28.19 16.84
CA VAL A 553 36.86 -29.44 16.81
C VAL A 553 36.24 -29.62 15.45
N THR A 554 36.56 -30.77 14.82
CA THR A 554 36.00 -31.17 13.52
C THR A 554 35.16 -32.46 13.64
N TYR A 555 34.19 -32.57 12.77
CA TYR A 555 33.25 -33.68 12.67
C TYR A 555 33.23 -34.22 11.26
N GLY A 556 33.20 -35.53 11.09
CA GLY A 556 33.14 -36.22 9.81
C GLY A 556 32.07 -37.29 9.78
N ALA A 557 32.01 -38.05 8.70
CA ALA A 557 31.04 -39.13 8.50
C ALA A 557 31.15 -40.21 9.59
N GLY A 558 30.03 -40.53 10.27
CA GLY A 558 29.94 -41.57 11.27
C GLY A 558 29.44 -42.93 10.68
N PRO A 559 29.30 -43.97 11.52
CA PRO A 559 28.87 -45.30 11.07
C PRO A 559 27.49 -45.32 10.40
N ALA A 560 26.58 -44.44 10.85
CA ALA A 560 25.24 -44.30 10.30
C ALA A 560 25.13 -43.21 9.20
N PHE A 561 26.25 -42.77 8.65
CA PHE A 561 26.26 -41.71 7.62
C PHE A 561 25.60 -42.24 6.32
N PRO A 562 24.59 -41.54 5.75
CA PRO A 562 23.87 -42.02 4.58
C PRO A 562 24.79 -42.16 3.36
N ARG A 563 24.93 -43.36 2.83
CA ARG A 563 25.62 -43.62 1.57
C ARG A 563 24.82 -43.07 0.41
N ARG A 564 25.46 -42.55 -0.65
CA ARG A 564 24.76 -42.21 -1.91
C ARG A 564 24.05 -43.50 -2.39
N ARG A 565 22.75 -43.49 -2.61
CA ARG A 565 22.09 -44.53 -3.42
C ARG A 565 22.79 -44.52 -4.76
N GLY A 566 23.46 -45.62 -5.08
CA GLY A 566 24.20 -45.76 -6.32
C GLY A 566 23.26 -45.53 -7.49
N ALA A 567 23.75 -44.81 -8.50
CA ALA A 567 23.23 -44.90 -9.83
C ALA A 567 23.35 -46.39 -10.21
N THR A 568 22.24 -47.08 -10.32
CA THR A 568 22.19 -48.35 -11.02
C THR A 568 22.55 -48.08 -12.46
N THR A 569 23.69 -48.68 -12.88
CA THR A 569 24.11 -48.81 -14.27
C THR A 569 22.99 -49.32 -15.15
#